data_80905f21a3ea7aa19cb6231f22adb2c3
#
_entry.id   80905f21a3ea7aa19cb6231f22adb2c3
#
_cell.length_a   1.000
_cell.length_b   1.000
_cell.length_c   1.000
_cell.angle_alpha   90.00
_cell.angle_beta   90.00
_cell.angle_gamma   90.00
#
_symmetry.space_group_name_H-M   'P 1'
#
loop_
_entity.id
_entity.type
_entity.pdbx_description
1 polymer ?
#
loop_
_entity_poly.entity_id
_entity_poly.type
_entity_poly.pdbx_seq_one_letter_code
_entity_poly.pdbx_strand_id
1 'polypeptide(L)' 'MREVVTADGKYRYLGNKLHSDIGSAVELRCGTNLYYKHGKPHRVDGPAIECGNGLSIYYIDGVRLSAEDFNIRTMV' A
#
# COMPACT_ATOMS: atom_id res chain seq x y z
N MET A 1 5.98 6.06 -14.87
CA MET A 1 5.75 6.15 -13.41
C MET A 1 6.73 7.14 -12.82
N ARG A 2 6.28 8.01 -11.95
CA ARG A 2 7.10 9.06 -11.37
C ARG A 2 7.39 8.77 -9.91
N GLU A 3 8.63 8.97 -9.49
CA GLU A 3 9.02 8.85 -8.10
C GLU A 3 9.37 10.22 -7.55
N VAL A 4 8.82 10.56 -6.39
CA VAL A 4 9.11 11.82 -5.69
C VAL A 4 9.75 11.47 -4.35
N VAL A 5 10.92 12.03 -4.08
CA VAL A 5 11.63 11.83 -2.82
C VAL A 5 11.56 13.11 -2.01
N THR A 6 11.07 13.01 -0.79
CA THR A 6 10.97 14.13 0.14
C THR A 6 11.73 13.82 1.43
N ALA A 7 11.76 14.78 2.35
CA ALA A 7 12.35 14.56 3.67
C ALA A 7 11.62 13.47 4.45
N ASP A 8 10.33 13.24 4.17
CA ASP A 8 9.49 12.26 4.87
C ASP A 8 9.57 10.86 4.28
N GLY A 9 9.94 10.72 3.01
CA GLY A 9 9.97 9.42 2.36
C GLY A 9 9.92 9.49 0.85
N LYS A 10 9.53 8.38 0.25
CA LYS A 10 9.42 8.24 -1.21
C LYS A 10 7.98 7.99 -1.59
N TYR A 11 7.56 8.61 -2.69
CA TYR A 11 6.20 8.52 -3.21
C TYR A 11 6.27 8.17 -4.70
N ARG A 12 5.47 7.18 -5.12
CA ARG A 12 5.42 6.77 -6.52
C ARG A 12 4.03 7.04 -7.09
N TYR A 13 4.02 7.62 -8.29
CA TYR A 13 2.79 8.07 -8.95
C TYR A 13 2.69 7.51 -10.35
N LEU A 14 1.47 7.18 -10.76
CA LEU A 14 1.10 6.97 -12.15
C LEU A 14 0.14 8.10 -12.51
N GLY A 15 0.60 9.03 -13.36
CA GLY A 15 -0.11 10.28 -13.54
C GLY A 15 -0.06 11.08 -12.24
N ASN A 16 -1.21 11.47 -11.72
CA ASN A 16 -1.31 12.20 -10.45
C ASN A 16 -1.87 11.34 -9.31
N LYS A 17 -1.87 10.01 -9.47
CA LYS A 17 -2.37 9.09 -8.45
C LYS A 17 -1.24 8.23 -7.90
N LEU A 18 -1.27 7.99 -6.60
CA LEU A 18 -0.33 7.06 -5.97
C LEU A 18 -0.50 5.68 -6.59
N HIS A 19 0.62 5.07 -7.02
CA HIS A 19 0.57 3.78 -7.71
C HIS A 19 1.95 3.13 -7.73
N SER A 20 1.98 1.81 -7.52
CA SER A 20 3.17 1.01 -7.78
C SER A 20 2.74 -0.41 -8.16
N ASP A 21 3.40 -0.96 -9.18
CA ASP A 21 3.17 -2.34 -9.62
C ASP A 21 4.18 -3.31 -8.98
N ILE A 22 5.24 -2.80 -8.37
CA ILE A 22 6.35 -3.62 -7.89
C ILE A 22 6.72 -3.31 -6.43
N GLY A 23 5.77 -3.15 -5.59
CA GLY A 23 6.02 -2.88 -4.18
C GLY A 23 5.16 -1.75 -3.67
N SER A 24 5.60 -1.10 -2.61
CA SER A 24 4.84 -0.01 -2.01
C SER A 24 4.89 1.24 -2.89
N ALA A 25 3.78 1.99 -2.90
CA ALA A 25 3.74 3.29 -3.56
C ALA A 25 4.30 4.39 -2.66
N VAL A 26 4.25 4.21 -1.35
CA VAL A 26 4.79 5.16 -0.37
C VAL A 26 5.67 4.41 0.63
N GLU A 27 6.87 4.92 0.82
CA GLU A 27 7.80 4.41 1.84
C GLU A 27 8.21 5.58 2.71
N LEU A 28 7.70 5.62 3.92
CA LEU A 28 8.00 6.71 4.86
C LEU A 28 9.21 6.37 5.72
N ARG A 29 9.93 7.39 6.13
CA ARG A 29 11.15 7.24 6.93
C ARG A 29 10.89 6.60 8.30
N CYS A 30 9.67 6.71 8.80
CA CYS A 30 9.29 6.07 10.07
C CYS A 30 9.08 4.56 9.94
N GLY A 31 9.22 3.99 8.74
CA GLY A 31 9.04 2.56 8.51
C GLY A 31 7.66 2.18 8.02
N THR A 32 6.80 3.15 7.76
CA THR A 32 5.45 2.90 7.21
C THR A 32 5.53 2.72 5.71
N ASN A 33 4.90 1.66 5.20
CA ASN A 33 4.79 1.38 3.78
C ASN A 33 3.33 1.31 3.38
N LEU A 34 2.99 1.99 2.29
CA LEU A 34 1.62 2.04 1.77
C LEU A 34 1.61 1.47 0.35
N TYR A 35 0.77 0.47 0.12
CA TYR A 35 0.61 -0.17 -1.18
C TYR A 35 -0.64 0.38 -1.84
N TYR A 36 -0.45 1.08 -2.96
CA TYR A 36 -1.53 1.76 -3.68
C TYR A 36 -1.52 1.37 -5.15
N LYS A 37 -2.70 1.26 -5.73
CA LYS A 37 -2.90 1.16 -7.18
C LYS A 37 -3.99 2.11 -7.60
N HIS A 38 -3.69 2.94 -8.59
CA HIS A 38 -4.64 3.93 -9.15
C HIS A 38 -5.26 4.82 -8.07
N GLY A 39 -4.46 5.19 -7.07
CA GLY A 39 -4.88 6.08 -6.00
C GLY A 39 -5.65 5.41 -4.87
N LYS A 40 -5.80 4.08 -4.90
CA LYS A 40 -6.51 3.32 -3.87
C LYS A 40 -5.57 2.38 -3.14
N PRO A 41 -5.69 2.23 -1.81
CA PRO A 41 -4.90 1.22 -1.12
C PRO A 41 -5.30 -0.17 -1.62
N HIS A 42 -4.31 -0.98 -2.01
CA HIS A 42 -4.56 -2.29 -2.60
C HIS A 42 -3.32 -3.18 -2.51
N ARG A 43 -3.49 -4.38 -1.99
CA ARG A 43 -2.45 -5.40 -2.02
C ARG A 43 -3.10 -6.77 -1.86
N VAL A 44 -2.68 -7.75 -2.67
CA VAL A 44 -3.27 -9.09 -2.64
C VAL A 44 -2.38 -10.13 -1.94
N ASP A 45 -1.14 -9.81 -1.67
CA ASP A 45 -0.18 -10.75 -1.05
C ASP A 45 0.25 -10.32 0.36
N GLY A 46 -0.48 -9.42 0.97
CA GLY A 46 -0.19 -8.95 2.33
C GLY A 46 -1.00 -7.72 2.69
N PRO A 47 -0.68 -7.06 3.80
CA PRO A 47 -1.36 -5.83 4.18
C PRO A 47 -1.02 -4.71 3.22
N ALA A 48 -2.01 -3.89 2.87
CA ALA A 48 -1.80 -2.73 2.02
C ALA A 48 -1.15 -1.58 2.78
N ILE A 49 -1.34 -1.53 4.09
CA ILE A 49 -0.72 -0.53 4.95
C ILE A 49 0.05 -1.26 6.05
N GLU A 50 1.37 -1.03 6.08
CA GLU A 50 2.26 -1.58 7.10
C GLU A 50 2.86 -0.41 7.87
N CYS A 51 2.38 -0.18 9.07
CA CYS A 51 2.86 0.93 9.90
C CYS A 51 4.18 0.58 10.58
N GLY A 52 5.03 1.58 10.79
CA GLY A 52 6.32 1.39 11.43
C GLY A 52 6.23 0.84 12.86
N ASN A 53 5.07 0.97 13.51
CA ASN A 53 4.83 0.43 14.85
C ASN A 53 4.32 -1.02 14.82
N GLY A 54 4.26 -1.67 13.65
CA GLY A 54 3.82 -3.06 13.51
C GLY A 54 2.36 -3.24 13.17
N LEU A 55 1.56 -2.17 13.14
CA LEU A 55 0.16 -2.26 12.78
C LEU A 55 0.02 -2.55 11.27
N SER A 56 -0.84 -3.50 10.93
CA SER A 56 -1.09 -3.90 9.54
C SER A 56 -2.58 -3.76 9.22
N ILE A 57 -2.88 -3.18 8.05
CA ILE A 57 -4.26 -3.00 7.60
C ILE A 57 -4.37 -3.53 6.18
N TYR A 58 -5.40 -4.36 5.95
CA TYR A 58 -5.63 -5.02 4.67
C TYR A 58 -6.66 -4.26 3.84
N TYR A 59 -6.35 -4.06 2.56
CA TYR A 59 -7.25 -3.41 1.61
C TYR A 59 -7.20 -4.11 0.26
N ILE A 60 -8.36 -4.28 -0.35
CA ILE A 60 -8.50 -4.70 -1.75
C ILE A 60 -9.32 -3.63 -2.46
N ASP A 61 -8.75 -3.00 -3.49
CA ASP A 61 -9.41 -1.95 -4.27
C ASP A 61 -10.02 -0.83 -3.40
N GLY A 62 -9.30 -0.44 -2.36
CA GLY A 62 -9.74 0.62 -1.45
C GLY A 62 -10.71 0.19 -0.39
N VAL A 63 -11.10 -1.10 -0.35
CA VAL A 63 -12.02 -1.61 0.65
C VAL A 63 -11.24 -2.30 1.77
N ARG A 64 -11.44 -1.83 2.98
CA ARG A 64 -10.75 -2.39 4.15
C ARG A 64 -11.35 -3.75 4.51
N LEU A 65 -10.46 -4.72 4.79
CA LEU A 65 -10.85 -6.08 5.16
C LEU A 65 -10.17 -6.45 6.48
N SER A 66 -10.83 -7.33 7.24
CA SER A 66 -10.17 -8.00 8.35
C SER A 66 -9.12 -8.96 7.80
N ALA A 67 -8.17 -9.41 8.63
CA ALA A 67 -7.18 -10.39 8.21
C ALA A 67 -7.85 -11.68 7.73
N GLU A 68 -8.92 -12.10 8.41
CA GLU A 68 -9.67 -13.29 8.04
C GLU A 68 -10.34 -13.15 6.67
N ASP A 69 -11.05 -12.04 6.45
CA ASP A 69 -11.71 -11.79 5.17
C ASP A 69 -10.69 -11.65 4.03
N PHE A 70 -9.56 -11.01 4.31
CA PHE A 70 -8.48 -10.89 3.33
C PHE A 70 -7.96 -12.27 2.92
N ASN A 71 -7.73 -13.14 3.87
CA ASN A 71 -7.25 -14.51 3.58
C ASN A 71 -8.25 -15.30 2.73
N ILE A 72 -9.54 -15.16 3.02
CA ILE A 72 -10.59 -15.82 2.23
C ILE A 72 -10.61 -15.29 0.80
N ARG A 73 -10.55 -13.97 0.64
CA ARG A 73 -10.64 -13.35 -0.68
C ARG A 73 -9.43 -13.59 -1.57
N THR A 74 -8.26 -13.77 -0.96
CA THR A 74 -7.03 -13.99 -1.72
C THR A 74 -6.65 -15.47 -1.82
N MET A 75 -7.40 -16.34 -1.20
CA MET A 75 -7.21 -17.79 -1.29
C MET A 75 -7.87 -18.29 -2.58
N VAL A 76 -7.06 -18.84 -3.48
CA VAL A 76 -7.53 -19.33 -4.77
C VAL A 76 -7.26 -20.81 -4.89
#